data_59fbd796e6b58e5d466fd7d273cf27ea
#
_entry.id   59fbd796e6b58e5d466fd7d273cf27ea
#
_cell.length_a   1.000
_cell.length_b   1.000
_cell.length_c   1.000
_cell.angle_alpha   90.00
_cell.angle_beta   90.00
_cell.angle_gamma   90.00
#
_symmetry.space_group_name_H-M   'P 1'
#
loop_
_entity.id
_entity.type
_entity.pdbx_description
1 polymer ?
#
loop_
_entity_poly.entity_id
_entity_poly.type
_entity_poly.pdbx_seq_one_letter_code
_entity_poly.pdbx_strand_id
1 'polypeptide(L)'
;MVLQLFALAALLFHPVTDGSESNLRQDSAKLEKNFDQKLAWNWLTKQCDLGCRVPGTDAHLKCRDLILEETKKNCDSAELQPFGWLWSKTNKRVSMWNILGYQNWENAKTRVVLLAHWDTRPSADEELKPADRKKPILGANDGASGVAVLLELMRHTKSVPKDLGICYLFVDGEDLGPGLEEMFLGAVHYSKHLKSPKPDYGILLDMVGKKDLVVPVEPNSLELARGLTLALFRHAKEVDLAKTFPMEQGPTILDDHLSLNDVGIPTVDLIDFEYPQWHTLKDTPEYCSAESLGKVGTLLETWLKKSTVWKPTAKF
;
A
#
# COMPACT_ATOMS: atom_id res chain seq x y z
N MET A 1 4.36 78.79 -3.76
CA MET A 1 5.33 77.86 -4.43
C MET A 1 6.28 77.40 -3.32
N VAL A 2 5.91 76.29 -2.65
CA VAL A 2 6.60 75.81 -1.45
C VAL A 2 7.31 74.51 -1.81
N LEU A 3 8.64 74.51 -1.81
CA LEU A 3 9.48 73.33 -1.92
C LEU A 3 9.43 72.52 -0.60
N GLN A 4 9.01 71.25 -0.66
CA GLN A 4 9.19 70.31 0.42
C GLN A 4 10.44 69.47 0.18
N LEU A 5 11.39 69.56 1.11
CA LEU A 5 12.55 68.67 1.21
C LEU A 5 12.10 67.33 1.77
N PHE A 6 12.43 66.24 1.06
CA PHE A 6 12.36 64.87 1.62
C PHE A 6 13.71 64.51 2.22
N ALA A 7 13.73 64.29 3.53
CA ALA A 7 14.87 63.73 4.25
C ALA A 7 14.86 62.20 4.12
N LEU A 8 15.94 61.65 3.58
CA LEU A 8 16.15 60.18 3.42
C LEU A 8 16.78 59.68 4.72
N ALA A 9 16.02 58.91 5.53
CA ALA A 9 16.53 58.23 6.70
C ALA A 9 17.09 56.85 6.24
N ALA A 10 18.41 56.69 6.32
CA ALA A 10 19.10 55.43 6.11
C ALA A 10 18.97 54.56 7.37
N LEU A 11 18.18 53.48 7.29
CA LEU A 11 18.13 52.43 8.33
C LEU A 11 19.32 51.48 8.13
N LEU A 12 20.25 51.51 9.05
CA LEU A 12 21.35 50.56 9.16
C LEU A 12 20.81 49.25 9.68
N PHE A 13 20.71 48.26 8.78
CA PHE A 13 20.47 46.87 9.16
C PHE A 13 21.75 46.25 9.74
N HIS A 14 21.73 45.91 11.03
CA HIS A 14 22.72 45.03 11.61
C HIS A 14 22.30 43.58 11.32
N PRO A 15 23.21 42.72 10.84
CA PRO A 15 22.89 41.32 10.72
C PRO A 15 22.83 40.68 12.11
N VAL A 16 21.65 40.21 12.53
CA VAL A 16 21.50 39.31 13.66
C VAL A 16 22.03 37.95 13.21
N THR A 17 23.18 37.57 13.73
CA THR A 17 23.72 36.21 13.58
C THR A 17 22.92 35.30 14.48
N ASP A 18 21.92 34.59 13.90
CA ASP A 18 21.16 33.58 14.59
C ASP A 18 22.00 32.29 14.68
N GLY A 19 22.49 32.01 15.89
CA GLY A 19 23.30 30.85 16.25
C GLY A 19 22.51 29.53 16.36
N SER A 20 21.29 29.44 15.75
CA SER A 20 20.40 28.27 15.91
C SER A 20 20.42 27.28 14.74
N GLU A 21 21.13 27.56 13.63
CA GLU A 21 21.18 26.63 12.49
C GLU A 21 22.16 25.46 12.62
N SER A 22 23.00 25.41 13.68
CA SER A 22 24.02 24.36 13.80
C SER A 22 23.54 23.08 14.52
N ASN A 23 22.34 23.04 15.08
CA ASN A 23 21.86 21.88 15.87
C ASN A 23 20.81 21.00 15.17
N LEU A 24 20.43 21.28 13.92
CA LEU A 24 19.47 20.48 13.16
C LEU A 24 20.11 19.46 12.19
N ARG A 25 21.44 19.33 12.20
CA ARG A 25 22.16 18.38 11.32
C ARG A 25 22.74 17.14 12.01
N GLN A 26 22.39 16.87 13.24
CA GLN A 26 22.84 15.67 13.95
C GLN A 26 21.64 14.86 14.40
N ASP A 27 21.09 14.03 13.51
CA ASP A 27 20.49 12.71 13.78
C ASP A 27 19.89 12.06 12.50
N SER A 28 20.59 12.12 11.39
CA SER A 28 20.35 11.16 10.34
C SER A 28 21.19 9.91 10.59
N ALA A 29 20.89 9.19 11.68
CA ALA A 29 21.29 7.79 11.76
C ALA A 29 20.74 7.13 10.49
N LYS A 30 21.67 6.69 9.61
CA LYS A 30 21.32 6.07 8.33
C LYS A 30 20.42 4.88 8.66
N LEU A 31 19.11 5.00 8.42
CA LEU A 31 18.15 3.95 8.70
C LEU A 31 18.61 2.69 7.98
N GLU A 32 18.82 1.63 8.74
CA GLU A 32 19.20 0.33 8.14
C GLU A 32 18.07 -0.12 7.21
N LYS A 33 18.42 -0.41 5.96
CA LYS A 33 17.54 -0.92 4.92
C LYS A 33 17.81 -2.42 4.80
N ASN A 34 16.92 -3.23 5.33
CA ASN A 34 17.07 -4.68 5.39
C ASN A 34 16.14 -5.41 4.42
N PHE A 35 15.20 -4.70 3.80
CA PHE A 35 14.26 -5.27 2.85
C PHE A 35 14.98 -5.96 1.69
N ASP A 36 14.72 -7.25 1.49
CA ASP A 36 15.33 -8.04 0.43
C ASP A 36 14.43 -8.12 -0.80
N GLN A 37 14.74 -7.28 -1.80
CA GLN A 37 14.01 -7.23 -3.06
C GLN A 37 14.02 -8.57 -3.84
N LYS A 38 15.05 -9.43 -3.63
CA LYS A 38 15.11 -10.74 -4.30
C LYS A 38 14.14 -11.73 -3.65
N LEU A 39 14.01 -11.65 -2.33
CA LEU A 39 13.01 -12.47 -1.63
C LEU A 39 11.59 -11.99 -1.93
N ALA A 40 11.35 -10.68 -2.01
CA ALA A 40 10.06 -10.16 -2.48
C ALA A 40 9.75 -10.65 -3.90
N TRP A 41 10.73 -10.64 -4.80
CA TRP A 41 10.59 -11.21 -6.15
C TRP A 41 10.24 -12.69 -6.12
N ASN A 42 10.86 -13.47 -5.24
CA ASN A 42 10.53 -14.90 -5.09
C ASN A 42 9.10 -15.11 -4.59
N TRP A 43 8.56 -14.20 -3.75
CA TRP A 43 7.16 -14.25 -3.33
C TRP A 43 6.20 -13.93 -4.46
N LEU A 44 6.52 -12.94 -5.32
CA LEU A 44 5.74 -12.64 -6.51
C LEU A 44 5.69 -13.87 -7.45
N THR A 45 6.85 -14.43 -7.79
CA THR A 45 6.93 -15.57 -8.71
C THR A 45 6.25 -16.82 -8.16
N LYS A 46 6.39 -17.11 -6.86
CA LYS A 46 5.68 -18.25 -6.23
C LYS A 46 4.15 -18.14 -6.34
N GLN A 47 3.60 -16.92 -6.19
CA GLN A 47 2.15 -16.72 -6.39
C GLN A 47 1.76 -16.96 -7.85
N CYS A 48 2.54 -16.46 -8.80
CA CYS A 48 2.30 -16.67 -10.23
C CYS A 48 2.43 -18.14 -10.64
N ASP A 49 3.36 -18.88 -10.05
CA ASP A 49 3.57 -20.32 -10.33
C ASP A 49 2.36 -21.19 -9.89
N LEU A 50 1.53 -20.70 -8.97
CA LEU A 50 0.27 -21.34 -8.60
C LEU A 50 -0.81 -21.20 -9.69
N GLY A 51 -0.65 -20.22 -10.60
CA GLY A 51 -1.61 -19.84 -11.62
C GLY A 51 -2.53 -18.70 -11.24
N CYS A 52 -3.59 -18.50 -12.02
CA CYS A 52 -4.59 -17.44 -11.78
C CYS A 52 -5.36 -17.71 -10.48
N ARG A 53 -5.29 -16.77 -9.54
CA ARG A 53 -5.83 -16.90 -8.19
C ARG A 53 -7.30 -16.45 -8.11
N VAL A 54 -8.07 -16.84 -9.12
CA VAL A 54 -9.51 -16.51 -9.18
C VAL A 54 -10.26 -17.18 -8.04
N PRO A 55 -11.10 -16.45 -7.28
CA PRO A 55 -11.88 -17.01 -6.19
C PRO A 55 -12.64 -18.28 -6.58
N GLY A 56 -12.45 -19.34 -5.76
CA GLY A 56 -13.06 -20.66 -5.97
C GLY A 56 -12.22 -21.66 -6.78
N THR A 57 -11.00 -21.30 -7.22
CA THR A 57 -10.07 -22.22 -7.92
C THR A 57 -9.06 -22.88 -6.96
N ASP A 58 -8.42 -23.96 -7.42
CA ASP A 58 -7.34 -24.60 -6.65
C ASP A 58 -6.13 -23.68 -6.43
N ALA A 59 -5.79 -22.85 -7.45
CA ALA A 59 -4.72 -21.87 -7.35
C ALA A 59 -5.00 -20.85 -6.23
N HIS A 60 -6.24 -20.38 -6.15
CA HIS A 60 -6.70 -19.47 -5.10
C HIS A 60 -6.55 -20.11 -3.70
N LEU A 61 -7.01 -21.35 -3.50
CA LEU A 61 -6.88 -22.06 -2.22
C LEU A 61 -5.41 -22.28 -1.82
N LYS A 62 -4.56 -22.66 -2.78
CA LYS A 62 -3.12 -22.85 -2.54
C LYS A 62 -2.43 -21.52 -2.19
N CYS A 63 -2.80 -20.41 -2.84
CA CYS A 63 -2.26 -19.10 -2.53
C CYS A 63 -2.68 -18.62 -1.14
N ARG A 64 -3.96 -18.79 -0.77
CA ARG A 64 -4.44 -18.54 0.60
C ARG A 64 -3.57 -19.25 1.63
N ASP A 65 -3.34 -20.55 1.43
CA ASP A 65 -2.60 -21.37 2.38
C ASP A 65 -1.12 -20.96 2.45
N LEU A 66 -0.51 -20.60 1.30
CA LEU A 66 0.85 -20.06 1.24
C LEU A 66 0.97 -18.76 2.06
N ILE A 67 0.07 -17.80 1.84
CA ILE A 67 0.09 -16.51 2.55
C ILE A 67 -0.16 -16.72 4.04
N LEU A 68 -1.14 -17.56 4.41
CA LEU A 68 -1.45 -17.86 5.81
C LEU A 68 -0.28 -18.50 6.55
N GLU A 69 0.41 -19.46 5.92
CA GLU A 69 1.58 -20.11 6.51
C GLU A 69 2.72 -19.14 6.77
N GLU A 70 3.03 -18.25 5.82
CA GLU A 70 4.06 -17.25 6.00
C GLU A 70 3.65 -16.20 7.04
N THR A 71 2.37 -15.82 7.07
CA THR A 71 1.84 -14.93 8.10
C THR A 71 1.99 -15.53 9.50
N LYS A 72 1.66 -16.81 9.69
CA LYS A 72 1.83 -17.53 10.96
C LYS A 72 3.28 -17.62 11.42
N LYS A 73 4.24 -17.70 10.49
CA LYS A 73 5.68 -17.77 10.83
C LYS A 73 6.25 -16.42 11.29
N ASN A 74 5.71 -15.32 10.79
CA ASN A 74 6.32 -14.01 10.95
C ASN A 74 5.52 -13.06 11.84
N CYS A 75 4.25 -13.35 12.15
CA CYS A 75 3.40 -12.55 13.02
C CYS A 75 3.20 -13.21 14.39
N ASP A 76 2.81 -12.40 15.38
CA ASP A 76 2.49 -12.89 16.75
C ASP A 76 1.20 -13.70 16.75
N SER A 77 0.26 -13.33 15.87
CA SER A 77 -0.96 -14.08 15.59
C SER A 77 -1.37 -13.93 14.13
N ALA A 78 -2.11 -14.92 13.63
CA ALA A 78 -2.66 -14.91 12.28
C ALA A 78 -4.04 -15.55 12.28
N GLU A 79 -4.96 -15.00 11.51
CA GLU A 79 -6.33 -15.51 11.38
C GLU A 79 -6.84 -15.43 9.93
N LEU A 80 -7.82 -16.28 9.63
CA LEU A 80 -8.65 -16.18 8.44
C LEU A 80 -9.95 -15.48 8.81
N GLN A 81 -10.38 -14.54 7.99
CA GLN A 81 -11.69 -13.92 8.06
C GLN A 81 -12.54 -14.39 6.87
N PRO A 82 -13.33 -15.48 7.01
CA PRO A 82 -14.09 -16.06 5.93
C PRO A 82 -15.32 -15.23 5.58
N PHE A 83 -15.63 -15.14 4.30
CA PHE A 83 -16.87 -14.59 3.79
C PHE A 83 -17.26 -15.26 2.47
N GLY A 84 -18.39 -14.88 1.89
CA GLY A 84 -18.81 -15.46 0.63
C GLY A 84 -19.75 -14.53 -0.12
N TRP A 85 -19.70 -14.64 -1.42
CA TRP A 85 -20.47 -13.81 -2.35
C TRP A 85 -21.23 -14.66 -3.36
N LEU A 86 -22.45 -14.24 -3.75
CA LEU A 86 -23.17 -14.82 -4.87
C LEU A 86 -22.67 -14.17 -6.16
N TRP A 87 -21.76 -14.82 -6.85
CA TRP A 87 -21.11 -14.26 -8.01
C TRP A 87 -22.01 -14.27 -9.24
N SER A 88 -22.31 -13.10 -9.80
CA SER A 88 -23.25 -12.93 -10.91
C SER A 88 -22.81 -13.68 -12.17
N LYS A 89 -21.51 -13.72 -12.48
CA LYS A 89 -20.95 -14.40 -13.65
C LYS A 89 -21.28 -15.90 -13.70
N THR A 90 -21.37 -16.55 -12.55
CA THR A 90 -21.60 -18.02 -12.47
C THR A 90 -22.93 -18.39 -11.81
N ASN A 91 -23.60 -17.43 -11.22
CA ASN A 91 -24.76 -17.62 -10.32
C ASN A 91 -24.51 -18.66 -9.22
N LYS A 92 -23.25 -18.73 -8.73
CA LYS A 92 -22.83 -19.61 -7.64
C LYS A 92 -22.23 -18.80 -6.49
N ARG A 93 -22.42 -19.30 -5.27
CA ARG A 93 -21.73 -18.75 -4.12
C ARG A 93 -20.25 -19.15 -4.16
N VAL A 94 -19.37 -18.18 -4.10
CA VAL A 94 -17.92 -18.37 -3.95
C VAL A 94 -17.52 -18.07 -2.51
N SER A 95 -16.61 -18.87 -1.96
CA SER A 95 -16.02 -18.64 -0.65
C SER A 95 -14.71 -17.89 -0.80
N MET A 96 -14.50 -16.90 0.03
CA MET A 96 -13.34 -16.01 0.04
C MET A 96 -12.83 -15.82 1.46
N TRP A 97 -11.58 -15.36 1.61
CA TRP A 97 -10.93 -15.20 2.91
C TRP A 97 -9.99 -14.01 2.92
N ASN A 98 -10.24 -13.05 3.78
CA ASN A 98 -9.16 -12.16 4.17
C ASN A 98 -8.20 -12.93 5.10
N ILE A 99 -6.91 -12.62 5.00
CA ILE A 99 -5.86 -13.18 5.85
C ILE A 99 -5.29 -12.02 6.66
N LEU A 100 -5.26 -12.16 7.98
CA LEU A 100 -4.78 -11.11 8.88
C LEU A 100 -3.60 -11.64 9.69
N GLY A 101 -2.53 -10.85 9.74
CA GLY A 101 -1.37 -11.10 10.59
C GLY A 101 -1.12 -9.91 11.48
N TYR A 102 -0.91 -10.14 12.77
CA TYR A 102 -0.70 -9.07 13.75
C TYR A 102 0.69 -9.16 14.37
N GLN A 103 1.37 -8.02 14.44
CA GLN A 103 2.62 -7.87 15.16
C GLN A 103 2.48 -6.74 16.19
N ASN A 104 2.83 -7.02 17.45
CA ASN A 104 2.81 -6.07 18.57
C ASN A 104 1.47 -5.32 18.73
N TRP A 105 0.35 -5.93 18.32
CA TRP A 105 -0.94 -5.26 18.15
C TRP A 105 -1.57 -4.80 19.46
N GLU A 106 -1.63 -5.68 20.47
CA GLU A 106 -2.42 -5.46 21.69
C GLU A 106 -1.90 -4.28 22.53
N ASN A 107 -0.59 -4.19 22.68
CA ASN A 107 0.06 -3.22 23.56
C ASN A 107 0.49 -1.92 22.85
N ALA A 108 0.24 -1.81 21.56
CA ALA A 108 0.66 -0.67 20.76
C ALA A 108 -0.15 0.58 21.11
N LYS A 109 0.51 1.75 21.00
CA LYS A 109 -0.13 3.06 21.13
C LYS A 109 -0.63 3.57 19.77
N THR A 110 0.03 3.15 18.70
CA THR A 110 -0.32 3.48 17.31
C THR A 110 -0.42 2.18 16.53
N ARG A 111 -1.42 2.06 15.67
CA ARG A 111 -1.70 0.87 14.89
C ARG A 111 -1.84 1.19 13.43
N VAL A 112 -1.11 0.45 12.59
CA VAL A 112 -1.19 0.58 11.14
C VAL A 112 -1.74 -0.71 10.54
N VAL A 113 -2.59 -0.59 9.53
CA VAL A 113 -2.93 -1.69 8.64
C VAL A 113 -2.22 -1.49 7.30
N LEU A 114 -1.44 -2.50 6.89
CA LEU A 114 -0.83 -2.59 5.57
C LEU A 114 -1.63 -3.61 4.79
N LEU A 115 -2.16 -3.22 3.64
CA LEU A 115 -3.04 -4.12 2.91
C LEU A 115 -2.67 -4.24 1.43
N ALA A 116 -3.04 -5.39 0.84
CA ALA A 116 -2.92 -5.70 -0.59
C ALA A 116 -3.93 -6.80 -0.91
N HIS A 117 -4.50 -6.80 -2.13
CA HIS A 117 -5.32 -7.91 -2.57
C HIS A 117 -4.46 -9.08 -3.09
N TRP A 118 -4.97 -10.31 -2.98
CA TRP A 118 -4.23 -11.52 -3.37
C TRP A 118 -4.93 -12.37 -4.42
N ASP A 119 -6.21 -12.11 -4.69
CA ASP A 119 -6.95 -12.72 -5.79
C ASP A 119 -6.53 -12.15 -7.15
N THR A 120 -7.12 -12.66 -8.21
CA THR A 120 -6.91 -12.15 -9.57
C THR A 120 -8.18 -12.13 -10.37
N ARG A 121 -8.24 -11.21 -11.33
CA ARG A 121 -9.38 -11.03 -12.23
C ARG A 121 -9.67 -12.27 -13.04
N PRO A 122 -10.94 -12.71 -13.06
CA PRO A 122 -11.37 -13.90 -13.81
C PRO A 122 -11.57 -13.63 -15.31
N SER A 123 -11.23 -12.45 -15.79
CA SER A 123 -11.41 -12.03 -17.19
C SER A 123 -10.32 -11.03 -17.57
N ALA A 124 -9.62 -11.26 -18.67
CA ALA A 124 -8.69 -10.31 -19.26
C ALA A 124 -9.48 -9.29 -20.11
N ASP A 125 -10.33 -8.50 -19.47
CA ASP A 125 -11.35 -7.67 -20.14
C ASP A 125 -10.76 -6.49 -20.94
N GLU A 126 -9.51 -6.13 -20.70
CA GLU A 126 -8.75 -5.14 -21.49
C GLU A 126 -7.99 -5.76 -22.66
N GLU A 127 -8.10 -7.07 -22.89
CA GLU A 127 -7.50 -7.69 -24.06
C GLU A 127 -8.10 -7.18 -25.38
N LEU A 128 -7.24 -6.98 -26.38
CA LEU A 128 -7.66 -6.53 -27.71
C LEU A 128 -8.50 -7.59 -28.42
N LYS A 129 -8.16 -8.88 -28.23
CA LYS A 129 -8.86 -10.00 -28.89
C LYS A 129 -10.07 -10.44 -28.06
N PRO A 130 -11.31 -10.32 -28.56
CA PRO A 130 -12.50 -10.71 -27.81
C PRO A 130 -12.49 -12.16 -27.29
N ALA A 131 -11.85 -13.08 -28.00
CA ALA A 131 -11.73 -14.49 -27.60
C ALA A 131 -10.86 -14.66 -26.33
N ASP A 132 -9.91 -13.76 -26.09
CA ASP A 132 -9.00 -13.80 -24.95
C ASP A 132 -9.60 -13.12 -23.71
N ARG A 133 -10.57 -12.22 -23.87
CA ARG A 133 -11.22 -11.48 -22.77
C ARG A 133 -11.90 -12.36 -21.72
N LYS A 134 -12.23 -13.60 -22.04
CA LYS A 134 -12.87 -14.54 -21.10
C LYS A 134 -11.86 -15.35 -20.29
N LYS A 135 -10.57 -15.21 -20.55
CA LYS A 135 -9.52 -15.93 -19.84
C LYS A 135 -9.13 -15.16 -18.59
N PRO A 136 -8.82 -15.86 -17.47
CA PRO A 136 -8.32 -15.17 -16.27
C PRO A 136 -6.92 -14.62 -16.50
N ILE A 137 -6.57 -13.54 -15.79
CA ILE A 137 -5.22 -12.98 -15.77
C ILE A 137 -4.33 -13.70 -14.76
N LEU A 138 -3.02 -13.65 -14.97
CA LEU A 138 -2.06 -14.20 -14.00
C LEU A 138 -1.88 -13.27 -12.81
N GLY A 139 -2.03 -11.96 -12.99
CA GLY A 139 -2.01 -10.98 -11.92
C GLY A 139 -0.65 -10.87 -11.23
N ALA A 140 0.42 -10.68 -12.00
CA ALA A 140 1.76 -10.56 -11.43
C ALA A 140 1.98 -9.20 -10.77
N ASN A 141 1.52 -8.14 -11.43
CA ASN A 141 1.51 -6.80 -10.86
C ASN A 141 0.25 -6.59 -10.01
N ASP A 142 -0.89 -7.02 -10.53
CA ASP A 142 -2.24 -6.90 -10.05
C ASP A 142 -2.71 -8.22 -9.41
N GLY A 143 -2.60 -8.46 -8.20
CA GLY A 143 -2.28 -8.11 -6.84
C GLY A 143 -1.07 -8.83 -6.28
N ALA A 144 -0.31 -9.73 -7.07
CA ALA A 144 0.79 -10.45 -6.45
C ALA A 144 1.93 -9.53 -6.02
N SER A 145 2.09 -8.34 -6.61
CA SER A 145 3.16 -7.41 -6.28
C SER A 145 3.04 -6.83 -4.88
N GLY A 146 1.86 -6.33 -4.51
CA GLY A 146 1.60 -5.80 -3.17
C GLY A 146 1.77 -6.86 -2.10
N VAL A 147 1.20 -8.05 -2.32
CA VAL A 147 1.35 -9.22 -1.43
C VAL A 147 2.82 -9.59 -1.25
N ALA A 148 3.61 -9.62 -2.32
CA ALA A 148 5.03 -9.96 -2.26
C ALA A 148 5.83 -8.99 -1.40
N VAL A 149 5.55 -7.68 -1.48
CA VAL A 149 6.16 -6.67 -0.62
C VAL A 149 5.78 -6.91 0.84
N LEU A 150 4.51 -7.15 1.15
CA LEU A 150 4.05 -7.36 2.52
C LEU A 150 4.62 -8.64 3.14
N LEU A 151 4.71 -9.75 2.38
CA LEU A 151 5.30 -11.02 2.84
C LEU A 151 6.77 -10.86 3.22
N GLU A 152 7.54 -10.09 2.45
CA GLU A 152 8.93 -9.85 2.79
C GLU A 152 9.07 -8.85 3.95
N LEU A 153 8.24 -7.81 3.97
CA LEU A 153 8.25 -6.78 5.01
C LEU A 153 8.00 -7.36 6.41
N MET A 154 7.08 -8.33 6.55
CA MET A 154 6.79 -9.01 7.82
C MET A 154 8.02 -9.59 8.50
N ARG A 155 9.07 -9.95 7.76
CA ARG A 155 10.31 -10.54 8.29
C ARG A 155 11.20 -9.51 8.99
N HIS A 156 11.06 -8.23 8.64
CA HIS A 156 11.93 -7.14 9.09
C HIS A 156 11.31 -6.27 10.17
N THR A 157 10.02 -6.40 10.40
CA THR A 157 9.27 -5.53 11.32
C THR A 157 9.30 -5.95 12.79
N LYS A 158 10.02 -7.03 13.13
CA LYS A 158 10.32 -7.38 14.53
C LYS A 158 11.16 -6.31 15.27
N SER A 159 11.84 -5.43 14.52
CA SER A 159 12.68 -4.34 15.04
C SER A 159 11.98 -2.98 15.04
N VAL A 160 10.68 -2.90 14.73
CA VAL A 160 9.94 -1.63 14.80
C VAL A 160 9.75 -1.19 16.26
N PRO A 161 9.47 0.11 16.51
CA PRO A 161 9.21 0.61 17.85
C PRO A 161 8.12 -0.20 18.57
N LYS A 162 8.33 -0.48 19.87
CA LYS A 162 7.41 -1.31 20.67
C LYS A 162 6.01 -0.72 20.84
N ASP A 163 5.82 0.55 20.57
CA ASP A 163 4.52 1.22 20.62
C ASP A 163 3.81 1.30 19.29
N LEU A 164 4.37 0.68 18.22
CA LEU A 164 3.71 0.49 16.93
C LEU A 164 3.19 -0.95 16.79
N GLY A 165 1.89 -1.09 16.56
CA GLY A 165 1.25 -2.34 16.15
C GLY A 165 1.03 -2.37 14.65
N ILE A 166 1.24 -3.52 14.02
CA ILE A 166 1.07 -3.70 12.58
C ILE A 166 0.05 -4.82 12.34
N CYS A 167 -0.94 -4.54 11.51
CA CYS A 167 -1.81 -5.54 10.91
C CYS A 167 -1.45 -5.67 9.43
N TYR A 168 -1.05 -6.85 8.99
CA TYR A 168 -0.94 -7.22 7.58
C TYR A 168 -2.27 -7.81 7.16
N LEU A 169 -2.94 -7.16 6.23
CA LEU A 169 -4.26 -7.55 5.73
C LEU A 169 -4.15 -7.89 4.25
N PHE A 170 -4.31 -9.17 3.94
CA PHE A 170 -4.41 -9.62 2.57
C PHE A 170 -5.89 -9.82 2.25
N VAL A 171 -6.44 -8.93 1.43
CA VAL A 171 -7.87 -8.93 1.07
C VAL A 171 -8.14 -9.82 -0.14
N ASP A 172 -9.33 -10.42 -0.17
CA ASP A 172 -9.77 -11.35 -1.20
C ASP A 172 -10.99 -10.79 -1.94
N GLY A 173 -11.11 -11.10 -3.23
CA GLY A 173 -12.25 -10.67 -4.03
C GLY A 173 -12.27 -9.15 -4.27
N GLU A 174 -11.11 -8.52 -4.33
CA GLU A 174 -10.97 -7.16 -4.81
C GLU A 174 -11.40 -7.12 -6.26
N ASP A 175 -10.88 -8.08 -7.07
CA ASP A 175 -10.95 -8.10 -8.52
C ASP A 175 -11.91 -9.16 -9.08
N LEU A 176 -12.92 -9.56 -8.31
CA LEU A 176 -13.87 -10.60 -8.73
C LEU A 176 -14.68 -10.19 -9.96
N GLY A 177 -15.24 -8.96 -9.98
CA GLY A 177 -16.03 -8.43 -11.09
C GLY A 177 -17.15 -9.33 -11.62
N PRO A 178 -17.78 -8.97 -12.75
CA PRO A 178 -17.41 -7.89 -13.66
C PRO A 178 -17.90 -6.47 -13.26
N GLY A 179 -18.86 -6.34 -12.38
CA GLY A 179 -19.39 -5.05 -11.94
C GLY A 179 -18.72 -4.54 -10.67
N LEU A 180 -18.76 -3.23 -10.42
CA LEU A 180 -18.18 -2.61 -9.22
C LEU A 180 -18.77 -3.17 -7.92
N GLU A 181 -20.03 -3.63 -7.94
CA GLU A 181 -20.69 -4.27 -6.80
C GLU A 181 -20.09 -5.63 -6.42
N GLU A 182 -19.26 -6.19 -7.30
CA GLU A 182 -18.54 -7.44 -7.12
C GLU A 182 -17.02 -7.23 -6.99
N MET A 183 -16.59 -5.99 -6.70
CA MET A 183 -15.20 -5.60 -6.43
C MET A 183 -15.02 -5.16 -4.99
N PHE A 184 -13.77 -5.12 -4.52
CA PHE A 184 -13.38 -4.65 -3.19
C PHE A 184 -14.02 -5.43 -2.01
N LEU A 185 -14.50 -6.65 -2.28
CA LEU A 185 -15.37 -7.40 -1.35
C LEU A 185 -14.67 -7.69 -0.01
N GLY A 186 -13.38 -7.99 -0.05
CA GLY A 186 -12.58 -8.26 1.15
C GLY A 186 -12.40 -7.04 2.03
N ALA A 187 -12.06 -5.89 1.45
CA ALA A 187 -11.91 -4.65 2.20
C ALA A 187 -13.25 -4.14 2.76
N VAL A 188 -14.33 -4.25 1.98
CA VAL A 188 -15.71 -3.99 2.45
C VAL A 188 -16.07 -4.91 3.60
N HIS A 189 -15.73 -6.22 3.51
CA HIS A 189 -15.99 -7.17 4.60
C HIS A 189 -15.17 -6.83 5.84
N TYR A 190 -13.89 -6.55 5.69
CA TYR A 190 -13.01 -6.14 6.79
C TYR A 190 -13.52 -4.88 7.50
N SER A 191 -13.84 -3.83 6.75
CA SER A 191 -14.30 -2.55 7.30
C SER A 191 -15.60 -2.67 8.10
N LYS A 192 -16.51 -3.56 7.69
CA LYS A 192 -17.77 -3.85 8.42
C LYS A 192 -17.59 -4.72 9.66
N HIS A 193 -16.46 -5.43 9.80
CA HIS A 193 -16.21 -6.38 10.89
C HIS A 193 -14.95 -6.01 11.68
N LEU A 194 -14.64 -4.73 11.78
CA LEU A 194 -13.49 -4.24 12.55
C LEU A 194 -13.54 -4.69 14.00
N LYS A 195 -12.44 -5.30 14.46
CA LYS A 195 -12.23 -5.65 15.86
C LYS A 195 -11.55 -4.49 16.60
N SER A 196 -11.79 -4.38 17.91
CA SER A 196 -11.02 -3.45 18.75
C SER A 196 -9.75 -4.13 19.25
N PRO A 197 -8.64 -3.39 19.36
CA PRO A 197 -8.44 -2.00 18.96
C PRO A 197 -8.37 -1.84 17.44
N LYS A 198 -8.94 -0.74 16.90
CA LYS A 198 -8.93 -0.43 15.47
C LYS A 198 -7.58 0.11 15.01
N PRO A 199 -7.23 -0.02 13.70
CA PRO A 199 -6.12 0.72 13.11
C PRO A 199 -6.31 2.24 13.22
N ASP A 200 -5.22 2.96 13.43
CA ASP A 200 -5.20 4.43 13.38
C ASP A 200 -5.08 4.94 11.93
N TYR A 201 -4.46 4.16 11.05
CA TYR A 201 -4.31 4.46 9.64
C TYR A 201 -3.98 3.22 8.81
N GLY A 202 -4.08 3.34 7.47
CA GLY A 202 -3.78 2.27 6.52
C GLY A 202 -2.88 2.71 5.37
N ILE A 203 -2.19 1.74 4.76
CA ILE A 203 -1.45 1.90 3.51
C ILE A 203 -1.77 0.70 2.63
N LEU A 204 -2.42 0.94 1.50
CA LEU A 204 -2.70 -0.06 0.46
C LEU A 204 -1.54 -0.11 -0.51
N LEU A 205 -1.21 -1.31 -0.98
CA LEU A 205 -0.27 -1.57 -2.06
C LEU A 205 -0.99 -2.28 -3.19
N ASP A 206 -1.18 -1.59 -4.27
CA ASP A 206 -1.71 -2.18 -5.50
C ASP A 206 -0.85 -1.82 -6.71
N MET A 207 -0.64 -2.78 -7.62
CA MET A 207 0.17 -2.65 -8.83
C MET A 207 1.54 -1.98 -8.63
N VAL A 208 2.29 -2.40 -7.60
CA VAL A 208 3.59 -1.81 -7.20
C VAL A 208 4.81 -2.55 -7.74
N GLY A 209 4.63 -3.51 -8.65
CA GLY A 209 5.70 -4.35 -9.20
C GLY A 209 6.20 -3.97 -10.58
N LYS A 210 5.50 -3.10 -11.32
CA LYS A 210 5.82 -2.68 -12.68
C LYS A 210 7.28 -2.27 -12.84
N LYS A 211 7.93 -2.67 -13.95
CA LYS A 211 9.23 -2.10 -14.34
C LYS A 211 9.11 -0.57 -14.47
N ASP A 212 10.16 0.16 -14.08
CA ASP A 212 10.16 1.63 -14.11
C ASP A 212 9.00 2.25 -13.32
N LEU A 213 8.74 1.71 -12.13
CA LEU A 213 7.68 2.10 -11.21
C LEU A 213 7.67 3.59 -10.90
N VAL A 214 6.52 4.23 -11.10
CA VAL A 214 6.23 5.60 -10.68
C VAL A 214 4.86 5.62 -10.00
N VAL A 215 4.85 5.86 -8.70
CA VAL A 215 3.65 5.93 -7.85
C VAL A 215 3.35 7.40 -7.56
N PRO A 216 2.47 8.05 -8.32
CA PRO A 216 2.06 9.43 -8.06
C PRO A 216 1.11 9.50 -6.86
N VAL A 217 0.77 10.71 -6.43
CA VAL A 217 -0.23 10.93 -5.38
C VAL A 217 -1.62 10.61 -5.93
N GLU A 218 -2.26 9.59 -5.37
CA GLU A 218 -3.65 9.24 -5.72
C GLU A 218 -4.62 10.29 -5.10
N PRO A 219 -5.54 10.88 -5.90
CA PRO A 219 -6.39 12.00 -5.46
C PRO A 219 -7.34 11.70 -4.29
N ASN A 220 -7.98 10.51 -4.23
CA ASN A 220 -8.83 10.15 -3.08
C ASN A 220 -8.01 10.02 -1.80
N SER A 221 -6.79 9.45 -1.87
CA SER A 221 -5.85 9.40 -0.76
C SER A 221 -5.47 10.79 -0.28
N LEU A 222 -5.28 11.74 -1.21
CA LEU A 222 -4.98 13.13 -0.87
C LEU A 222 -6.20 13.83 -0.24
N GLU A 223 -7.41 13.51 -0.65
CA GLU A 223 -8.64 14.09 -0.09
C GLU A 223 -8.98 13.50 1.29
N LEU A 224 -9.01 12.17 1.39
CA LEU A 224 -9.52 11.44 2.55
C LEU A 224 -8.48 11.21 3.65
N ALA A 225 -7.19 11.10 3.28
CA ALA A 225 -6.06 10.82 4.17
C ALA A 225 -4.91 11.84 4.01
N ARG A 226 -5.21 13.10 3.72
CA ARG A 226 -4.26 14.15 3.33
C ARG A 226 -2.98 14.21 4.18
N GLY A 227 -3.14 14.20 5.50
CA GLY A 227 -2.00 14.31 6.42
C GLY A 227 -1.03 13.15 6.28
N LEU A 228 -1.55 11.94 6.18
CA LEU A 228 -0.80 10.71 5.98
C LEU A 228 -0.13 10.70 4.60
N THR A 229 -0.88 10.99 3.54
CA THR A 229 -0.39 11.03 2.15
C THR A 229 0.81 11.96 2.03
N LEU A 230 0.68 13.22 2.47
CA LEU A 230 1.76 14.18 2.41
C LEU A 230 2.97 13.80 3.29
N ALA A 231 2.75 13.15 4.43
CA ALA A 231 3.83 12.69 5.30
C ALA A 231 4.59 11.52 4.65
N LEU A 232 3.88 10.54 4.06
CA LEU A 232 4.49 9.38 3.41
C LEU A 232 5.31 9.78 2.17
N PHE A 233 4.79 10.65 1.32
CA PHE A 233 5.52 11.13 0.14
C PHE A 233 6.71 12.03 0.49
N ARG A 234 6.63 12.84 1.57
CA ARG A 234 7.80 13.56 2.10
C ARG A 234 8.85 12.59 2.62
N HIS A 235 8.43 11.53 3.32
CA HIS A 235 9.34 10.48 3.77
C HIS A 235 10.02 9.78 2.58
N ALA A 236 9.31 9.51 1.49
CA ALA A 236 9.90 8.98 0.26
C ALA A 236 11.05 9.86 -0.26
N LYS A 237 10.88 11.18 -0.22
CA LYS A 237 11.95 12.14 -0.57
C LYS A 237 13.14 12.07 0.40
N GLU A 238 12.90 11.91 1.70
CA GLU A 238 13.95 11.81 2.73
C GLU A 238 14.81 10.54 2.59
N VAL A 239 14.26 9.48 1.99
CA VAL A 239 14.97 8.19 1.77
C VAL A 239 15.42 7.98 0.32
N ASP A 240 15.51 9.08 -0.46
CA ASP A 240 15.97 9.10 -1.85
C ASP A 240 15.07 8.36 -2.86
N LEU A 241 13.77 8.29 -2.58
CA LEU A 241 12.77 7.65 -3.45
C LEU A 241 11.82 8.65 -4.15
N ALA A 242 12.13 9.95 -4.17
CA ALA A 242 11.28 10.98 -4.75
C ALA A 242 10.97 10.78 -6.25
N LYS A 243 11.83 10.09 -7.00
CA LYS A 243 11.59 9.77 -8.42
C LYS A 243 10.54 8.67 -8.59
N THR A 244 10.48 7.75 -7.65
CA THR A 244 9.48 6.66 -7.66
C THR A 244 8.16 7.12 -7.05
N PHE A 245 8.20 8.01 -6.06
CA PHE A 245 7.03 8.57 -5.37
C PHE A 245 7.01 10.10 -5.53
N PRO A 246 6.71 10.61 -6.75
CA PRO A 246 6.65 12.06 -6.98
C PRO A 246 5.44 12.69 -6.30
N MET A 247 5.56 13.99 -5.91
CA MET A 247 4.45 14.77 -5.35
C MET A 247 3.49 15.32 -6.43
N GLU A 248 3.39 14.62 -7.55
CA GLU A 248 2.49 14.92 -8.65
C GLU A 248 1.21 14.09 -8.49
N GLN A 249 0.08 14.65 -8.90
CA GLN A 249 -1.18 13.92 -8.87
C GLN A 249 -1.25 12.91 -10.02
N GLY A 250 -1.65 11.69 -9.67
CA GLY A 250 -2.01 10.65 -10.61
C GLY A 250 -3.52 10.62 -10.94
N PRO A 251 -3.99 9.55 -11.57
CA PRO A 251 -5.42 9.31 -11.77
C PRO A 251 -6.15 9.06 -10.46
N THR A 252 -7.45 9.35 -10.43
CA THR A 252 -8.34 8.99 -9.31
C THR A 252 -8.73 7.54 -9.45
N ILE A 253 -8.49 6.74 -8.42
CA ILE A 253 -8.71 5.30 -8.42
C ILE A 253 -9.80 4.92 -7.42
N LEU A 254 -10.66 3.99 -7.82
CA LEU A 254 -11.55 3.27 -6.90
C LEU A 254 -10.85 1.99 -6.49
N ASP A 255 -10.57 1.84 -5.19
CA ASP A 255 -9.82 0.72 -4.68
C ASP A 255 -10.13 0.44 -3.20
N ASP A 256 -9.59 -0.63 -2.65
CA ASP A 256 -9.78 -1.13 -1.28
C ASP A 256 -9.60 -0.07 -0.19
N HIS A 257 -8.71 0.93 -0.40
CA HIS A 257 -8.47 2.03 0.55
C HIS A 257 -9.74 2.83 0.87
N LEU A 258 -10.68 2.94 -0.08
CA LEU A 258 -11.92 3.68 0.13
C LEU A 258 -12.78 3.03 1.21
N SER A 259 -12.84 1.69 1.25
CA SER A 259 -13.60 0.94 2.26
C SER A 259 -13.12 1.23 3.69
N LEU A 260 -11.82 1.49 3.89
CA LEU A 260 -11.25 1.83 5.18
C LEU A 260 -11.47 3.32 5.50
N ASN A 261 -11.30 4.19 4.51
CA ASN A 261 -11.58 5.62 4.66
C ASN A 261 -13.03 5.87 5.05
N ASP A 262 -13.99 5.14 4.49
CA ASP A 262 -15.43 5.24 4.80
C ASP A 262 -15.75 4.96 6.28
N VAL A 263 -14.96 4.11 6.93
CA VAL A 263 -15.14 3.81 8.38
C VAL A 263 -14.21 4.63 9.29
N GLY A 264 -13.57 5.66 8.70
CA GLY A 264 -12.76 6.63 9.43
C GLY A 264 -11.33 6.17 9.75
N ILE A 265 -10.80 5.21 9.00
CA ILE A 265 -9.40 4.81 9.03
C ILE A 265 -8.71 5.46 7.84
N PRO A 266 -8.01 6.60 8.01
CA PRO A 266 -7.35 7.28 6.90
C PRO A 266 -6.34 6.33 6.24
N THR A 267 -6.57 6.00 4.97
CA THR A 267 -5.80 5.00 4.23
C THR A 267 -5.32 5.60 2.90
N VAL A 268 -4.02 5.44 2.65
CA VAL A 268 -3.36 5.86 1.40
C VAL A 268 -3.26 4.67 0.47
N ASP A 269 -3.54 4.89 -0.79
CA ASP A 269 -3.27 3.96 -1.88
C ASP A 269 -1.93 4.30 -2.54
N LEU A 270 -1.02 3.33 -2.59
CA LEU A 270 0.22 3.37 -3.35
C LEU A 270 0.05 2.51 -4.60
N ILE A 271 -0.27 3.16 -5.71
CA ILE A 271 -0.58 2.50 -6.98
C ILE A 271 0.12 3.16 -8.17
N ASP A 272 0.64 2.36 -9.10
CA ASP A 272 1.05 2.82 -10.44
C ASP A 272 0.04 2.31 -11.47
N PHE A 273 -1.02 3.09 -11.69
CA PHE A 273 -2.09 2.72 -12.62
C PHE A 273 -1.71 2.90 -14.11
N GLU A 274 -0.61 3.54 -14.42
CA GLU A 274 -0.09 3.64 -15.79
C GLU A 274 0.63 2.34 -16.20
N TYR A 275 -0.12 1.22 -16.19
CA TYR A 275 0.37 -0.12 -16.48
C TYR A 275 -0.36 -0.71 -17.72
N PRO A 276 0.28 -0.72 -18.90
CA PRO A 276 -0.37 -1.16 -20.15
C PRO A 276 -0.82 -2.63 -20.17
N GLN A 277 -0.35 -3.44 -19.23
CA GLN A 277 -0.72 -4.86 -19.09
C GLN A 277 -1.89 -5.09 -18.14
N TRP A 278 -2.41 -4.03 -17.51
CA TRP A 278 -3.56 -4.09 -16.62
C TRP A 278 -4.74 -4.82 -17.29
N HIS A 279 -5.31 -5.77 -16.58
CA HIS A 279 -6.42 -6.62 -17.01
C HIS A 279 -6.22 -7.32 -18.38
N THR A 280 -4.95 -7.65 -18.72
CA THR A 280 -4.59 -8.41 -19.90
C THR A 280 -3.86 -9.72 -19.55
N LEU A 281 -3.77 -10.65 -20.50
CA LEU A 281 -2.97 -11.88 -20.34
C LEU A 281 -1.46 -11.62 -20.24
N LYS A 282 -1.04 -10.36 -20.41
CA LYS A 282 0.36 -9.92 -20.29
C LYS A 282 0.71 -9.45 -18.89
N ASP A 283 -0.21 -9.43 -17.93
CA ASP A 283 0.15 -9.18 -16.54
C ASP A 283 0.91 -10.38 -15.96
N THR A 284 2.18 -10.44 -16.29
CA THR A 284 3.11 -11.54 -15.98
C THR A 284 4.39 -11.00 -15.33
N PRO A 285 5.18 -11.84 -14.63
CA PRO A 285 6.45 -11.43 -14.02
C PRO A 285 7.42 -10.74 -14.98
N GLU A 286 7.30 -11.01 -16.30
CA GLU A 286 8.14 -10.37 -17.32
C GLU A 286 8.04 -8.83 -17.29
N TYR A 287 6.90 -8.27 -16.90
CA TYR A 287 6.66 -6.82 -16.84
C TYR A 287 6.88 -6.21 -15.45
N CYS A 288 7.23 -7.05 -14.48
CA CYS A 288 7.57 -6.64 -13.11
C CYS A 288 9.08 -6.63 -12.87
N SER A 289 9.53 -6.04 -11.75
CA SER A 289 10.92 -6.07 -11.34
C SER A 289 11.11 -6.17 -9.82
N ALA A 290 12.16 -6.87 -9.41
CA ALA A 290 12.58 -6.91 -8.01
C ALA A 290 12.96 -5.51 -7.48
N GLU A 291 13.51 -4.65 -8.34
CA GLU A 291 13.89 -3.29 -7.98
C GLU A 291 12.68 -2.46 -7.55
N SER A 292 11.56 -2.56 -8.28
CA SER A 292 10.32 -1.87 -7.95
C SER A 292 9.77 -2.31 -6.60
N LEU A 293 9.68 -3.63 -6.36
CA LEU A 293 9.31 -4.18 -5.05
C LEU A 293 10.25 -3.70 -3.93
N GLY A 294 11.55 -3.62 -4.23
CA GLY A 294 12.56 -3.11 -3.30
C GLY A 294 12.37 -1.65 -2.92
N LYS A 295 11.98 -0.79 -3.86
CA LYS A 295 11.70 0.63 -3.61
C LYS A 295 10.50 0.80 -2.66
N VAL A 296 9.41 0.07 -2.92
CA VAL A 296 8.20 0.09 -2.08
C VAL A 296 8.50 -0.48 -0.69
N GLY A 297 9.15 -1.64 -0.63
CA GLY A 297 9.54 -2.26 0.64
C GLY A 297 10.46 -1.38 1.47
N THR A 298 11.44 -0.70 0.84
CA THR A 298 12.32 0.26 1.51
C THR A 298 11.55 1.46 2.07
N LEU A 299 10.60 2.00 1.30
CA LEU A 299 9.74 3.09 1.77
C LEU A 299 9.00 2.68 3.04
N LEU A 300 8.33 1.53 3.01
CA LEU A 300 7.51 1.06 4.14
C LEU A 300 8.38 0.65 5.34
N GLU A 301 9.47 -0.08 5.12
CA GLU A 301 10.37 -0.48 6.21
C GLU A 301 10.91 0.75 6.96
N THR A 302 11.40 1.74 6.23
CA THR A 302 11.93 2.97 6.84
C THR A 302 10.84 3.84 7.47
N TRP A 303 9.63 3.86 6.90
CA TRP A 303 8.47 4.49 7.48
C TRP A 303 8.09 3.87 8.83
N LEU A 304 7.97 2.56 8.90
CA LEU A 304 7.61 1.83 10.12
C LEU A 304 8.67 1.97 11.23
N LYS A 305 9.94 1.99 10.89
CA LYS A 305 11.04 2.23 11.84
C LYS A 305 11.01 3.64 12.42
N LYS A 306 10.49 4.60 11.70
CA LYS A 306 10.37 6.01 12.06
C LYS A 306 9.06 6.36 12.77
N SER A 307 8.28 5.41 13.16
CA SER A 307 6.85 5.38 13.51
C SER A 307 6.29 6.44 14.47
N THR A 308 7.13 7.30 15.03
CA THR A 308 6.68 8.50 15.76
C THR A 308 6.22 9.64 14.85
N VAL A 309 6.32 9.45 13.52
CA VAL A 309 6.24 10.52 12.53
C VAL A 309 4.81 10.94 12.21
N TRP A 310 3.84 10.03 12.30
CA TRP A 310 2.46 10.39 12.01
C TRP A 310 1.50 9.87 13.07
N LYS A 311 0.74 10.80 13.63
CA LYS A 311 -0.44 10.50 14.44
C LYS A 311 -1.63 11.19 13.78
N PRO A 312 -2.80 10.54 13.70
CA PRO A 312 -4.00 11.25 13.29
C PRO A 312 -4.13 12.50 14.16
N THR A 313 -4.08 13.67 13.55
CA THR A 313 -4.49 14.89 14.26
C THR A 313 -5.94 14.68 14.63
N ALA A 314 -6.29 14.86 15.91
CA ALA A 314 -7.66 14.78 16.37
C ALA A 314 -8.55 15.55 15.39
N LYS A 315 -9.63 14.91 14.91
CA LYS A 315 -10.64 15.59 14.08
C LYS A 315 -11.16 16.76 14.91
N PHE A 316 -10.93 17.99 14.41
CA PHE A 316 -11.58 19.18 14.93
C PHE A 316 -13.06 19.18 14.54
#